data_3301080729654922fb47a8539670c2bf
#
_entry.id   3301080729654922fb47a8539670c2bf
#
_cell.length_a   1.000
_cell.length_b   1.000
_cell.length_c   1.000
_cell.angle_alpha   90.00
_cell.angle_beta   90.00
_cell.angle_gamma   90.00
#
_symmetry.space_group_name_H-M   'P 1'
#
loop_
_entity.id
_entity.type
_entity.pdbx_description
1 polymer ?
#
loop_
_entity_poly.entity_id
_entity_poly.type
_entity_poly.pdbx_seq_one_letter_code
_entity_poly.pdbx_strand_id
1 'polypeptide(L)'
;MLMAIKASKLEAYRELAEQVYGQRIEGSQSLSSLVVSNETLKASVEGVIRGAKIIKSYPVGEDTYATELELDMQRVYDIYLSTAKPRRIKDIKYY
;
A
#
# COMPACT_ATOMS: atom_id res chain seq x y z
N MET A 1 21.78 -1.03 18.05
CA MET A 1 20.84 -2.10 17.74
C MET A 1 19.40 -1.62 17.56
N LEU A 2 18.88 -0.93 18.55
CA LEU A 2 17.51 -0.44 18.45
C LEU A 2 17.33 0.50 17.26
N MET A 3 18.28 1.38 17.03
CA MET A 3 18.19 2.31 15.89
C MET A 3 18.31 1.59 14.57
N ALA A 4 19.11 0.53 14.50
CA ALA A 4 19.23 -0.24 13.27
C ALA A 4 17.92 -0.95 12.95
N ILE A 5 17.20 -1.41 13.98
CA ILE A 5 15.91 -2.05 13.76
C ILE A 5 14.90 -1.04 13.26
N LYS A 6 14.86 0.15 13.88
CA LYS A 6 13.94 1.20 13.44
C LYS A 6 14.24 1.64 12.01
N ALA A 7 15.51 1.78 11.66
CA ALA A 7 15.89 2.16 10.32
C ALA A 7 15.46 1.12 9.31
N SER A 8 15.60 -0.17 9.64
CA SER A 8 15.20 -1.22 8.72
C SER A 8 13.69 -1.22 8.50
N LYS A 9 12.91 -0.93 9.55
CA LYS A 9 11.47 -0.86 9.41
C LYS A 9 11.06 0.30 8.52
N LEU A 10 11.66 1.47 8.71
CA LEU A 10 11.35 2.63 7.89
C LEU A 10 11.69 2.36 6.42
N GLU A 11 12.83 1.74 6.19
CA GLU A 11 13.24 1.41 4.83
C GLU A 11 12.28 0.40 4.21
N ALA A 12 11.86 -0.61 4.98
CA ALA A 12 10.95 -1.63 4.48
C ALA A 12 9.60 -1.02 4.12
N TYR A 13 9.08 -0.12 4.95
CA TYR A 13 7.81 0.53 4.65
C TYR A 13 7.93 1.41 3.42
N ARG A 14 9.06 2.10 3.26
CA ARG A 14 9.26 2.94 2.08
C ARG A 14 9.30 2.10 0.80
N GLU A 15 10.03 0.98 0.85
CA GLU A 15 10.09 0.09 -0.31
C GLU A 15 8.74 -0.53 -0.61
N LEU A 16 8.00 -0.90 0.42
CA LEU A 16 6.67 -1.44 0.23
C LEU A 16 5.76 -0.42 -0.44
N ALA A 17 5.82 0.83 0.03
CA ALA A 17 5.02 1.89 -0.57
C ALA A 17 5.36 2.07 -2.04
N GLU A 18 6.65 2.04 -2.38
CA GLU A 18 7.06 2.17 -3.77
C GLU A 18 6.52 1.04 -4.62
N GLN A 19 6.53 -0.17 -4.10
CA GLN A 19 6.00 -1.31 -4.83
C GLN A 19 4.49 -1.23 -5.01
N VAL A 20 3.79 -0.81 -3.96
CA VAL A 20 2.34 -0.69 -4.03
C VAL A 20 1.94 0.40 -5.02
N TYR A 21 2.55 1.56 -4.93
CA TYR A 21 2.20 2.66 -5.81
C TYR A 21 2.64 2.42 -7.24
N GLY A 22 3.60 1.54 -7.45
CA GLY A 22 4.04 1.18 -8.79
C GLY A 22 3.16 0.16 -9.50
N GLN A 23 2.20 -0.43 -8.79
CA GLN A 23 1.35 -1.46 -9.38
C GLN A 23 0.39 -0.84 -10.40
N ARG A 24 0.19 -1.55 -11.50
CA ARG A 24 -0.80 -1.12 -12.47
C ARG A 24 -2.16 -1.56 -12.00
N ILE A 25 -3.06 -0.63 -11.91
CA ILE A 25 -4.39 -0.88 -11.39
C ILE A 25 -5.43 -0.86 -12.49
N GLU A 26 -5.30 0.10 -13.41
CA GLU A 26 -6.28 0.21 -14.47
C GLU A 26 -5.59 0.51 -15.78
N GLY A 27 -5.59 -0.46 -16.67
CA GLY A 27 -4.92 -0.32 -17.96
C GLY A 27 -3.44 -0.08 -17.74
N SER A 28 -2.94 1.01 -18.30
CA SER A 28 -1.54 1.37 -18.15
C SER A 28 -1.30 2.32 -16.98
N GLN A 29 -2.35 2.64 -16.20
CA GLN A 29 -2.20 3.58 -15.10
C GLN A 29 -1.78 2.87 -13.82
N SER A 30 -0.76 3.41 -13.18
CA SER A 30 -0.30 2.89 -11.90
C SER A 30 -1.12 3.52 -10.79
N LEU A 31 -1.05 2.91 -9.61
CA LEU A 31 -1.73 3.45 -8.45
C LEU A 31 -1.24 4.86 -8.12
N SER A 32 0.06 5.13 -8.33
CA SER A 32 0.59 6.46 -8.05
C SER A 32 -0.08 7.53 -8.90
N SER A 33 -0.43 7.21 -10.14
CA SER A 33 -1.15 8.15 -11.00
C SER A 33 -2.58 8.36 -10.51
N LEU A 34 -3.20 7.30 -10.04
CA LEU A 34 -4.60 7.36 -9.64
C LEU A 34 -4.81 8.14 -8.35
N VAL A 35 -3.84 8.10 -7.42
CA VAL A 35 -3.99 8.81 -6.16
C VAL A 35 -3.71 10.30 -6.25
N VAL A 36 -3.11 10.76 -7.34
CA VAL A 36 -2.75 12.18 -7.47
C VAL A 36 -3.95 13.09 -7.31
N SER A 37 -5.09 12.70 -7.87
CA SER A 37 -6.28 13.53 -7.78
C SER A 37 -7.35 12.95 -6.88
N ASN A 38 -7.00 12.00 -6.04
CA ASN A 38 -7.98 11.35 -5.17
C ASN A 38 -7.39 11.16 -3.79
N GLU A 39 -7.60 12.15 -2.91
CA GLU A 39 -7.02 12.11 -1.58
C GLU A 39 -7.62 11.03 -0.70
N THR A 40 -8.88 10.70 -0.91
CA THR A 40 -9.50 9.62 -0.16
C THR A 40 -8.84 8.29 -0.47
N LEU A 41 -8.61 8.03 -1.75
CA LEU A 41 -7.92 6.82 -2.15
C LEU A 41 -6.51 6.81 -1.58
N LYS A 42 -5.80 7.92 -1.66
CA LYS A 42 -4.44 7.99 -1.16
C LYS A 42 -4.39 7.70 0.34
N ALA A 43 -5.27 8.33 1.10
CA ALA A 43 -5.28 8.13 2.55
C ALA A 43 -5.59 6.68 2.91
N SER A 44 -6.53 6.08 2.19
CA SER A 44 -6.90 4.69 2.44
C SER A 44 -5.77 3.73 2.12
N VAL A 45 -5.07 3.96 0.98
CA VAL A 45 -3.95 3.12 0.60
C VAL A 45 -2.81 3.26 1.61
N GLU A 46 -2.52 4.48 2.05
CA GLU A 46 -1.48 4.69 3.04
C GLU A 46 -1.82 4.00 4.34
N GLY A 47 -3.10 3.95 4.71
CA GLY A 47 -3.53 3.21 5.89
C GLY A 47 -3.24 1.73 5.77
N VAL A 48 -3.50 1.15 4.58
CA VAL A 48 -3.21 -0.27 4.37
C VAL A 48 -1.71 -0.52 4.44
N ILE A 49 -0.90 0.37 3.86
CA ILE A 49 0.55 0.20 3.89
C ILE A 49 1.06 0.24 5.34
N ARG A 50 0.59 1.22 6.12
CA ARG A 50 1.00 1.31 7.53
C ARG A 50 0.58 0.10 8.33
N GLY A 51 -0.51 -0.56 7.93
CA GLY A 51 -0.99 -1.76 8.59
C GLY A 51 -0.41 -3.05 8.05
N ALA A 52 0.62 -2.97 7.19
CA ALA A 52 1.23 -4.17 6.64
C ALA A 52 1.78 -5.05 7.75
N LYS A 53 1.71 -6.35 7.55
CA LYS A 53 2.13 -7.29 8.56
C LYS A 53 3.65 -7.41 8.56
N ILE A 54 4.24 -7.32 9.74
CA ILE A 54 5.68 -7.53 9.89
C ILE A 54 5.90 -9.02 10.01
N ILE A 55 6.57 -9.61 9.02
CA ILE A 55 6.84 -11.04 9.03
C ILE A 55 7.99 -11.33 9.97
N LYS A 56 9.10 -10.62 9.81
CA LYS A 56 10.24 -10.79 10.69
C LYS A 56 11.20 -9.64 10.52
N SER A 57 12.03 -9.44 11.53
CA SER A 57 13.16 -8.52 11.47
C SER A 57 14.38 -9.33 11.93
N TYR A 58 15.48 -9.19 11.23
CA TYR A 58 16.65 -10.02 11.53
C TYR A 58 17.92 -9.29 11.11
N PRO A 59 19.03 -9.63 11.75
CA PRO A 59 20.30 -9.01 11.37
C PRO A 59 20.81 -9.58 10.07
N VAL A 60 21.38 -8.72 9.23
CA VAL A 60 21.98 -9.14 7.97
C VAL A 60 23.46 -8.79 7.91
N GLY A 61 24.01 -8.24 8.99
CA GLY A 61 25.41 -7.87 9.09
C GLY A 61 25.63 -7.17 10.40
N GLU A 62 26.81 -6.57 10.56
CA GLU A 62 27.06 -5.81 11.76
C GLU A 62 26.26 -4.52 11.71
N ASP A 63 25.47 -4.30 12.74
CA ASP A 63 24.66 -3.10 12.89
C ASP A 63 23.68 -2.87 11.74
N THR A 64 23.35 -3.93 11.01
CA THR A 64 22.41 -3.83 9.89
C THR A 64 21.30 -4.88 10.09
N TYR A 65 20.07 -4.42 9.94
CA TYR A 65 18.90 -5.29 10.06
C TYR A 65 18.07 -5.21 8.79
N ALA A 66 17.35 -6.28 8.52
CA ALA A 66 16.35 -6.31 7.46
C ALA A 66 14.99 -6.56 8.11
N THR A 67 13.97 -5.95 7.55
CA THR A 67 12.60 -6.17 7.98
C THR A 67 11.79 -6.59 6.75
N GLU A 68 11.01 -7.65 6.91
CA GLU A 68 10.14 -8.14 5.85
C GLU A 68 8.70 -7.81 6.19
N LEU A 69 8.01 -7.21 5.25
CA LEU A 69 6.61 -6.84 5.40
C LEU A 69 5.78 -7.60 4.38
N GLU A 70 4.52 -7.78 4.72
CA GLU A 70 3.58 -8.45 3.84
C GLU A 70 2.30 -7.63 3.76
N LEU A 71 1.78 -7.49 2.55
CA LEU A 71 0.57 -6.75 2.32
C LEU A 71 -0.24 -7.45 1.25
N ASP A 72 -1.54 -7.62 1.51
CA ASP A 72 -2.43 -8.25 0.55
C ASP A 72 -2.91 -7.18 -0.45
N MET A 73 -2.42 -7.28 -1.68
CA MET A 73 -2.81 -6.33 -2.72
C MET A 73 -4.30 -6.35 -3.03
N GLN A 74 -5.00 -7.43 -2.71
CA GLN A 74 -6.44 -7.48 -2.91
C GLN A 74 -7.13 -6.37 -2.11
N ARG A 75 -6.63 -6.08 -0.91
CA ARG A 75 -7.19 -4.99 -0.11
C ARG A 75 -7.03 -3.65 -0.81
N VAL A 76 -5.92 -3.45 -1.50
CA VAL A 76 -5.70 -2.21 -2.23
C VAL A 76 -6.64 -2.11 -3.42
N TYR A 77 -6.83 -3.20 -4.14
CA TYR A 77 -7.78 -3.23 -5.25
C TYR A 77 -9.20 -2.97 -4.76
N ASP A 78 -9.59 -3.57 -3.64
CA ASP A 78 -10.92 -3.38 -3.09
C ASP A 78 -11.14 -1.92 -2.72
N ILE A 79 -10.13 -1.28 -2.12
CA ILE A 79 -10.22 0.13 -1.78
C ILE A 79 -10.36 0.97 -3.04
N TYR A 80 -9.59 0.68 -4.07
CA TYR A 80 -9.69 1.41 -5.32
C TYR A 80 -11.10 1.31 -5.89
N LEU A 81 -11.66 0.10 -5.92
CA LEU A 81 -12.98 -0.10 -6.49
C LEU A 81 -14.06 0.62 -5.69
N SER A 82 -13.89 0.74 -4.38
CA SER A 82 -14.92 1.34 -3.55
C SER A 82 -14.76 2.85 -3.40
N THR A 83 -13.58 3.41 -3.61
CA THR A 83 -13.37 4.83 -3.37
C THR A 83 -13.02 5.63 -4.63
N ALA A 84 -12.32 5.03 -5.57
CA ALA A 84 -11.88 5.75 -6.75
C ALA A 84 -12.90 5.70 -7.87
N LYS A 85 -13.57 4.56 -8.06
CA LYS A 85 -14.55 4.45 -9.11
C LYS A 85 -15.90 4.93 -8.61
N PRO A 86 -16.60 5.74 -9.39
CA PRO A 86 -17.94 6.16 -8.98
C PRO A 86 -18.84 4.96 -8.92
N ARG A 87 -19.72 4.98 -7.90
CA ARG A 87 -20.59 3.94 -7.76
C ARG A 87 -21.68 4.14 -8.64
N ARG A 88 -22.05 3.53 -9.40
CA ARG A 88 -23.05 3.75 -10.22
C ARG A 88 -24.12 3.34 -9.72
N ILE A 89 -24.72 3.40 -9.48
CA ILE A 89 -25.74 3.03 -8.90
C ILE A 89 -26.56 2.34 -9.37
N LYS A 90 -26.48 2.00 -9.40
CA LYS A 90 -26.98 1.46 -9.57
C LYS A 90 -27.90 1.07 -9.69
N ASP A 91 -27.93 1.15 -10.05
CA ASP A 91 -28.56 0.84 -10.13
C ASP A 91 -29.61 0.68 -9.87
N ILE A 92 -29.97 0.90 -9.83
CA ILE A 92 -30.82 1.01 -9.59
C ILE A 92 -31.78 0.69 -10.06
N LYS A 93 -32.24 0.45 -10.35
CA LYS A 93 -33.04 0.10 -10.64
C LYS A 93 -34.09 -0.13 -10.51
N TYR A 94 -34.69 0.02 -10.81
CA TYR A 94 -35.59 -0.04 -10.68
C TYR A 94 -36.53 -0.37 -11.06
N TYR A 95 -36.91 -0.60 -11.17
CA TYR A 95 -37.93 -0.76 -11.47
C TYR A 95 -38.72 -0.89 -11.37
#